data_d0130e20bddc571e6d50f33aaf61ed6a
#
_entry.id   d0130e20bddc571e6d50f33aaf61ed6a
#
_cell.length_a   1.000
_cell.length_b   1.000
_cell.length_c   1.000
_cell.angle_alpha   90.00
_cell.angle_beta   90.00
_cell.angle_gamma   90.00
#
_symmetry.space_group_name_H-M   'P 1'
#
loop_
_entity.id
_entity.type
_entity.pdbx_description
1 polymer ?
#
loop_
_entity_poly.entity_id
_entity_poly.type
_entity_poly.pdbx_seq_one_letter_code
_entity_poly.pdbx_strand_id
1 'polypeptide(L)'
;MENILDKFLRYISVDTQSDPESNSQPSTNKQLNLLNLINEELHALGIESSVDEYGYLMASIPSNIEKEVPAIGFIAHVDTSPDASGKDIKAQITSNYDGGDILLNKEKNLYLRVSDFPEMAQYKGQTIITTDGNTLLGADDKAGIAEIMYAVQYLCEHPEIKHGEIKIGFTPDEEIGRGVVKFDVAKFGAKYAYT
;
A
#
# COMPACT_ATOMS: atom_id res chain seq x y z
N MET A 1 -11.62 -11.33 -11.04
CA MET A 1 -10.62 -10.38 -10.45
C MET A 1 -11.30 -9.45 -9.45
N GLU A 2 -10.78 -9.37 -8.22
CA GLU A 2 -11.18 -8.35 -7.27
C GLU A 2 -10.72 -6.98 -7.77
N ASN A 3 -11.53 -5.92 -7.60
CA ASN A 3 -11.13 -4.60 -8.09
C ASN A 3 -10.15 -3.91 -7.10
N ILE A 4 -9.42 -2.92 -7.59
CA ILE A 4 -8.39 -2.22 -6.80
C ILE A 4 -8.98 -1.46 -5.60
N LEU A 5 -10.19 -0.94 -5.72
CA LEU A 5 -10.88 -0.23 -4.63
C LEU A 5 -11.19 -1.17 -3.46
N ASP A 6 -11.69 -2.38 -3.75
CA ASP A 6 -11.99 -3.36 -2.70
C ASP A 6 -10.72 -3.80 -1.97
N LYS A 7 -9.60 -4.01 -2.71
CA LYS A 7 -8.28 -4.27 -2.12
C LYS A 7 -7.86 -3.12 -1.19
N PHE A 8 -7.90 -1.91 -1.69
CA PHE A 8 -7.53 -0.71 -0.93
C PHE A 8 -8.35 -0.59 0.36
N LEU A 9 -9.69 -0.68 0.26
CA LEU A 9 -10.57 -0.59 1.42
C LEU A 9 -10.30 -1.69 2.45
N ARG A 10 -9.97 -2.90 2.01
CA ARG A 10 -9.57 -4.01 2.89
C ARG A 10 -8.24 -3.70 3.61
N TYR A 11 -7.23 -3.20 2.90
CA TYR A 11 -5.92 -2.93 3.48
C TYR A 11 -5.97 -1.77 4.48
N ILE A 12 -6.69 -0.68 4.19
CA ILE A 12 -6.83 0.42 5.14
C ILE A 12 -7.62 0.02 6.41
N SER A 13 -8.45 -1.02 6.36
CA SER A 13 -9.17 -1.51 7.54
C SER A 13 -8.27 -2.14 8.60
N VAL A 14 -7.05 -2.53 8.24
CA VAL A 14 -6.05 -3.10 9.16
C VAL A 14 -5.25 -1.98 9.81
N ASP A 15 -5.29 -1.90 11.14
CA ASP A 15 -4.42 -0.98 11.89
C ASP A 15 -2.96 -1.44 11.81
N THR A 16 -2.09 -0.57 11.29
CA THR A 16 -0.66 -0.86 11.08
C THR A 16 0.24 0.28 11.56
N GLN A 17 -0.26 1.11 12.46
CA GLN A 17 0.49 2.26 12.96
C GLN A 17 1.83 1.85 13.55
N SER A 18 2.90 2.53 13.11
CA SER A 18 4.26 2.39 13.66
C SER A 18 4.41 3.10 15.02
N ASP A 19 5.49 2.78 15.74
CA ASP A 19 5.78 3.36 17.06
C ASP A 19 7.25 3.80 17.12
N PRO A 20 7.54 5.12 17.10
CA PRO A 20 8.90 5.65 17.14
C PRO A 20 9.64 5.34 18.46
N GLU A 21 8.91 5.10 19.56
CA GLU A 21 9.50 4.81 20.86
C GLU A 21 9.86 3.31 21.02
N SER A 22 9.40 2.46 20.11
CA SER A 22 9.71 1.02 20.11
C SER A 22 11.15 0.75 19.73
N ASN A 23 11.78 -0.23 20.38
CA ASN A 23 13.09 -0.76 20.00
C ASN A 23 13.02 -2.05 19.16
N SER A 24 11.81 -2.53 18.87
CA SER A 24 11.61 -3.71 18.01
C SER A 24 11.55 -3.35 16.54
N GLN A 25 11.67 -4.36 15.67
CA GLN A 25 11.37 -4.26 14.25
C GLN A 25 10.64 -5.54 13.81
N PRO A 26 9.41 -5.38 13.28
CA PRO A 26 8.70 -4.10 13.14
C PRO A 26 8.45 -3.44 14.51
N SER A 27 8.28 -2.13 14.49
CA SER A 27 8.07 -1.35 15.73
C SER A 27 6.77 -1.72 16.44
N THR A 28 5.79 -2.22 15.69
CA THR A 28 4.53 -2.77 16.22
C THR A 28 4.15 -4.08 15.53
N ASN A 29 3.63 -5.03 16.31
CA ASN A 29 3.13 -6.29 15.76
C ASN A 29 1.88 -6.12 14.87
N LYS A 30 1.21 -4.97 14.92
CA LYS A 30 0.05 -4.66 14.07
C LYS A 30 0.41 -4.73 12.58
N GLN A 31 1.62 -4.34 12.22
CA GLN A 31 2.11 -4.34 10.85
C GLN A 31 2.16 -5.76 10.27
N LEU A 32 2.47 -6.76 11.11
CA LEU A 32 2.48 -8.17 10.70
C LEU A 32 1.10 -8.67 10.29
N ASN A 33 0.00 -8.06 10.78
CA ASN A 33 -1.35 -8.46 10.38
C ASN A 33 -1.60 -8.20 8.90
N LEU A 34 -1.18 -7.02 8.40
CA LEU A 34 -1.31 -6.70 6.98
C LEU A 34 -0.33 -7.50 6.13
N LEU A 35 0.92 -7.65 6.59
CA LEU A 35 1.92 -8.44 5.88
C LEU A 35 1.49 -9.91 5.71
N ASN A 36 0.92 -10.52 6.75
CA ASN A 36 0.41 -11.89 6.67
C ASN A 36 -0.80 -11.98 5.72
N LEU A 37 -1.71 -11.01 5.75
CA LEU A 37 -2.83 -10.94 4.80
C LEU A 37 -2.34 -10.90 3.35
N ILE A 38 -1.37 -10.03 3.05
CA ILE A 38 -0.77 -9.92 1.72
C ILE A 38 -0.04 -11.21 1.34
N ASN A 39 0.69 -11.82 2.28
CA ASN A 39 1.38 -13.09 2.06
C ASN A 39 0.41 -14.22 1.68
N GLU A 40 -0.73 -14.31 2.37
CA GLU A 40 -1.80 -15.26 2.04
C GLU A 40 -2.39 -15.01 0.65
N GLU A 41 -2.60 -13.74 0.27
CA GLU A 41 -3.09 -13.38 -1.06
C GLU A 41 -2.10 -13.75 -2.16
N LEU A 42 -0.79 -13.53 -1.95
CA LEU A 42 0.25 -13.95 -2.90
C LEU A 42 0.28 -15.47 -3.06
N HIS A 43 0.21 -16.21 -1.96
CA HIS A 43 0.13 -17.68 -2.00
C HIS A 43 -1.13 -18.17 -2.74
N ALA A 44 -2.27 -17.51 -2.55
CA ALA A 44 -3.50 -17.83 -3.28
C ALA A 44 -3.38 -17.61 -4.80
N LEU A 45 -2.50 -16.70 -5.22
CA LEU A 45 -2.13 -16.47 -6.63
C LEU A 45 -1.05 -17.44 -7.14
N GLY A 46 -0.56 -18.35 -6.30
CA GLY A 46 0.51 -19.30 -6.63
C GLY A 46 1.91 -18.68 -6.61
N ILE A 47 2.08 -17.52 -5.98
CA ILE A 47 3.36 -16.82 -5.85
C ILE A 47 3.99 -17.18 -4.51
N GLU A 48 5.22 -17.69 -4.57
CA GLU A 48 6.00 -17.93 -3.35
C GLU A 48 6.42 -16.59 -2.73
N SER A 49 6.11 -16.44 -1.44
CA SER A 49 6.43 -15.26 -0.66
C SER A 49 6.67 -15.64 0.80
N SER A 50 7.38 -14.79 1.52
CA SER A 50 7.61 -14.97 2.95
C SER A 50 7.79 -13.65 3.66
N VAL A 51 7.29 -13.57 4.88
CA VAL A 51 7.58 -12.49 5.82
C VAL A 51 8.75 -12.94 6.70
N ASP A 52 9.80 -12.13 6.77
CA ASP A 52 10.95 -12.44 7.62
C ASP A 52 10.75 -11.98 9.07
N GLU A 53 11.73 -12.25 9.92
CA GLU A 53 11.71 -11.91 11.36
C GLU A 53 11.67 -10.39 11.63
N TYR A 54 12.04 -9.57 10.65
CA TYR A 54 12.03 -8.10 10.73
C TYR A 54 10.78 -7.47 10.10
N GLY A 55 9.85 -8.28 9.58
CA GLY A 55 8.62 -7.81 8.95
C GLY A 55 8.78 -7.38 7.49
N TYR A 56 9.81 -7.83 6.78
CA TYR A 56 9.88 -7.65 5.33
C TYR A 56 9.22 -8.81 4.60
N LEU A 57 8.29 -8.49 3.72
CA LEU A 57 7.72 -9.46 2.79
C LEU A 57 8.43 -9.33 1.45
N MET A 58 8.91 -10.43 0.92
CA MET A 58 9.51 -10.49 -0.41
C MET A 58 8.87 -11.58 -1.26
N ALA A 59 8.61 -11.25 -2.52
CA ALA A 59 8.07 -12.17 -3.52
C ALA A 59 8.67 -11.91 -4.89
N SER A 60 8.48 -12.84 -5.82
CA SER A 60 8.97 -12.71 -7.20
C SER A 60 7.98 -13.33 -8.18
N ILE A 61 7.73 -12.63 -9.28
CA ILE A 61 7.06 -13.20 -10.47
C ILE A 61 8.15 -13.53 -11.48
N PRO A 62 8.33 -14.80 -11.87
CA PRO A 62 9.34 -15.20 -12.85
C PRO A 62 9.13 -14.54 -14.20
N SER A 63 10.21 -14.28 -14.93
CA SER A 63 10.16 -13.84 -16.33
C SER A 63 9.40 -14.86 -17.19
N ASN A 64 8.56 -14.38 -18.10
CA ASN A 64 7.87 -15.18 -19.12
C ASN A 64 8.36 -14.90 -20.54
N ILE A 65 9.56 -14.31 -20.67
CA ILE A 65 10.26 -14.06 -21.96
C ILE A 65 11.61 -14.77 -21.98
N GLU A 66 12.06 -15.15 -23.18
CA GLU A 66 13.37 -15.79 -23.38
C GLU A 66 14.54 -14.81 -23.29
N LYS A 67 14.29 -13.53 -23.60
CA LYS A 67 15.30 -12.48 -23.56
C LYS A 67 15.71 -12.17 -22.14
N GLU A 68 16.99 -12.21 -21.87
CA GLU A 68 17.55 -11.75 -20.59
C GLU A 68 17.39 -10.23 -20.44
N VAL A 69 16.63 -9.83 -19.43
CA VAL A 69 16.39 -8.43 -19.06
C VAL A 69 16.59 -8.25 -17.55
N PRO A 70 16.96 -7.05 -17.08
CA PRO A 70 17.09 -6.81 -15.66
C PRO A 70 15.77 -7.04 -14.92
N ALA A 71 15.84 -7.64 -13.71
CA ALA A 71 14.70 -7.65 -12.80
C ALA A 71 14.39 -6.23 -12.33
N ILE A 72 13.10 -5.92 -12.29
CA ILE A 72 12.57 -4.67 -11.72
C ILE A 72 11.81 -4.96 -10.44
N GLY A 73 11.85 -4.02 -9.48
CA GLY A 73 11.18 -4.15 -8.21
C GLY A 73 10.10 -3.10 -8.01
N PHE A 74 9.08 -3.47 -7.24
CA PHE A 74 8.08 -2.57 -6.71
C PHE A 74 8.04 -2.74 -5.19
N ILE A 75 8.10 -1.64 -4.46
CA ILE A 75 8.17 -1.63 -3.01
C ILE A 75 7.09 -0.66 -2.50
N ALA A 76 6.40 -1.04 -1.43
CA ALA A 76 5.49 -0.19 -0.68
C ALA A 76 5.64 -0.49 0.81
N HIS A 77 5.34 0.50 1.67
CA HIS A 77 5.38 0.27 3.10
C HIS A 77 3.99 -0.05 3.67
N VAL A 78 3.96 -0.86 4.72
CA VAL A 78 2.70 -1.29 5.33
C VAL A 78 2.27 -0.43 6.51
N ASP A 79 3.21 0.26 7.16
CA ASP A 79 2.90 1.07 8.32
C ASP A 79 2.20 2.38 7.95
N THR A 80 1.52 2.93 8.94
CA THR A 80 0.94 4.27 8.88
C THR A 80 1.58 5.15 9.94
N SER A 81 1.60 6.45 9.67
CA SER A 81 2.20 7.46 10.52
C SER A 81 1.68 7.40 11.97
N PRO A 82 2.56 7.60 12.97
CA PRO A 82 2.16 7.73 14.36
C PRO A 82 1.45 9.05 14.69
N ASP A 83 1.44 10.03 13.77
CA ASP A 83 0.94 11.39 14.04
C ASP A 83 -0.58 11.45 14.26
N ALA A 84 -1.33 10.51 13.68
CA ALA A 84 -2.77 10.38 13.90
C ALA A 84 -3.20 8.90 13.85
N SER A 85 -4.36 8.60 14.44
CA SER A 85 -4.87 7.22 14.49
C SER A 85 -5.11 6.63 13.11
N GLY A 86 -4.59 5.43 12.87
CA GLY A 86 -4.90 4.57 11.72
C GLY A 86 -5.88 3.43 12.06
N LYS A 87 -6.58 3.53 13.20
CA LYS A 87 -7.50 2.50 13.67
C LYS A 87 -8.96 2.86 13.40
N ASP A 88 -9.77 1.85 13.04
CA ASP A 88 -11.20 1.99 12.79
C ASP A 88 -11.53 3.02 11.69
N ILE A 89 -10.76 3.03 10.62
CA ILE A 89 -10.87 3.96 9.51
C ILE A 89 -12.26 3.83 8.85
N LYS A 90 -12.93 4.98 8.70
CA LYS A 90 -14.21 5.09 8.00
C LYS A 90 -14.01 5.80 6.68
N ALA A 91 -13.75 5.02 5.64
CA ALA A 91 -13.61 5.55 4.30
C ALA A 91 -14.93 6.13 3.79
N GLN A 92 -14.86 7.29 3.15
CA GLN A 92 -15.97 7.94 2.45
C GLN A 92 -15.63 8.03 0.97
N ILE A 93 -16.57 7.66 0.10
CA ILE A 93 -16.38 7.65 -1.34
C ILE A 93 -17.24 8.75 -1.96
N THR A 94 -16.61 9.75 -2.54
CA THR A 94 -17.25 10.84 -3.29
C THR A 94 -17.11 10.55 -4.78
N SER A 95 -18.16 9.97 -5.38
CA SER A 95 -18.20 9.71 -6.82
C SER A 95 -18.52 10.98 -7.60
N ASN A 96 -17.93 11.12 -8.81
CA ASN A 96 -18.12 12.25 -9.69
C ASN A 96 -17.94 13.61 -8.97
N TYR A 97 -16.78 13.72 -8.30
CA TYR A 97 -16.43 14.89 -7.51
C TYR A 97 -16.62 16.20 -8.29
N ASP A 98 -17.29 17.18 -7.71
CA ASP A 98 -17.69 18.42 -8.40
C ASP A 98 -16.58 19.50 -8.46
N GLY A 99 -15.47 19.28 -7.75
CA GLY A 99 -14.34 20.22 -7.65
C GLY A 99 -14.45 21.20 -6.48
N GLY A 100 -15.42 21.04 -5.58
CA GLY A 100 -15.65 21.88 -4.40
C GLY A 100 -15.11 21.27 -3.09
N ASP A 101 -15.47 21.87 -1.97
CA ASP A 101 -15.10 21.38 -0.64
C ASP A 101 -15.79 20.04 -0.34
N ILE A 102 -15.09 19.11 0.30
CA ILE A 102 -15.63 17.82 0.75
C ILE A 102 -15.91 17.89 2.24
N LEU A 103 -17.15 17.66 2.65
CA LEU A 103 -17.55 17.53 4.05
C LEU A 103 -17.09 16.18 4.60
N LEU A 104 -16.11 16.17 5.50
CA LEU A 104 -15.62 14.97 6.16
C LEU A 104 -16.47 14.59 7.38
N ASN A 105 -16.79 15.59 8.22
CA ASN A 105 -17.51 15.35 9.46
C ASN A 105 -18.50 16.50 9.75
N LYS A 106 -19.78 16.20 9.72
CA LYS A 106 -20.83 17.19 9.94
C LYS A 106 -20.86 17.70 11.39
N GLU A 107 -20.69 16.80 12.36
CA GLU A 107 -20.76 17.16 13.78
C GLU A 107 -19.59 18.08 14.20
N LYS A 108 -18.42 17.82 13.64
CA LYS A 108 -17.20 18.60 13.88
C LYS A 108 -17.05 19.79 12.93
N ASN A 109 -17.96 19.97 11.96
CA ASN A 109 -17.86 20.96 10.90
C ASN A 109 -16.50 20.91 10.17
N LEU A 110 -16.03 19.68 9.90
CA LEU A 110 -14.72 19.44 9.32
C LEU A 110 -14.84 19.22 7.81
N TYR A 111 -14.04 19.97 7.05
CA TYR A 111 -14.00 19.92 5.60
C TYR A 111 -12.58 19.74 5.09
N LEU A 112 -12.47 19.06 3.98
CA LEU A 112 -11.32 19.15 3.10
C LEU A 112 -11.61 20.27 2.09
N ARG A 113 -10.90 21.40 2.22
CA ARG A 113 -11.23 22.63 1.48
C ARG A 113 -10.33 22.83 0.27
N VAL A 114 -10.92 23.20 -0.84
CA VAL A 114 -10.16 23.56 -2.05
C VAL A 114 -9.29 24.82 -1.81
N SER A 115 -9.68 25.72 -0.89
CA SER A 115 -8.85 26.85 -0.50
C SER A 115 -7.52 26.45 0.15
N ASP A 116 -7.52 25.30 0.86
CA ASP A 116 -6.36 24.79 1.58
C ASP A 116 -5.54 23.82 0.70
N PHE A 117 -6.22 23.14 -0.21
CA PHE A 117 -5.67 22.14 -1.14
C PHE A 117 -6.17 22.42 -2.58
N PRO A 118 -5.64 23.45 -3.26
CA PRO A 118 -6.15 23.87 -4.58
C PRO A 118 -6.03 22.79 -5.67
N GLU A 119 -5.09 21.86 -5.53
CA GLU A 119 -4.89 20.73 -6.43
C GLU A 119 -6.10 19.78 -6.49
N MET A 120 -6.97 19.79 -5.48
CA MET A 120 -8.19 18.98 -5.49
C MET A 120 -9.07 19.29 -6.69
N ALA A 121 -9.10 20.53 -7.15
CA ALA A 121 -9.95 20.96 -8.27
C ALA A 121 -9.65 20.21 -9.58
N GLN A 122 -8.41 19.69 -9.77
CA GLN A 122 -8.03 18.91 -10.95
C GLN A 122 -8.70 17.54 -11.03
N TYR A 123 -9.19 17.03 -9.90
CA TYR A 123 -9.86 15.71 -9.82
C TYR A 123 -11.37 15.77 -10.07
N LYS A 124 -11.88 16.92 -10.54
CA LYS A 124 -13.29 17.05 -10.90
C LYS A 124 -13.74 15.95 -11.88
N GLY A 125 -14.89 15.33 -11.58
CA GLY A 125 -15.44 14.22 -12.34
C GLY A 125 -14.89 12.85 -11.94
N GLN A 126 -13.86 12.80 -11.09
CA GLN A 126 -13.27 11.55 -10.60
C GLN A 126 -13.92 11.09 -9.28
N THR A 127 -13.61 9.89 -8.85
CA THR A 127 -13.99 9.39 -7.54
C THR A 127 -12.86 9.68 -6.55
N ILE A 128 -13.20 10.33 -5.43
CA ILE A 128 -12.26 10.65 -4.35
C ILE A 128 -12.63 9.82 -3.12
N ILE A 129 -11.60 9.28 -2.46
CA ILE A 129 -11.73 8.54 -1.21
C ILE A 129 -11.12 9.38 -0.10
N THR A 130 -11.88 9.60 0.97
CA THR A 130 -11.45 10.32 2.17
C THR A 130 -11.78 9.52 3.42
N THR A 131 -11.38 10.01 4.59
CA THR A 131 -11.90 9.53 5.88
C THR A 131 -13.06 10.39 6.36
N ASP A 132 -13.64 10.02 7.51
CA ASP A 132 -14.58 10.87 8.25
C ASP A 132 -13.87 11.97 9.06
N GLY A 133 -12.58 12.19 8.85
CA GLY A 133 -11.76 13.19 9.53
C GLY A 133 -11.42 12.88 11.00
N ASN A 134 -11.70 11.68 11.48
CA ASN A 134 -11.29 11.23 12.82
C ASN A 134 -9.97 10.46 12.83
N THR A 135 -9.56 9.95 11.67
CA THR A 135 -8.37 9.10 11.49
C THR A 135 -7.62 9.52 10.25
N LEU A 136 -6.41 8.99 10.07
CA LEU A 136 -5.76 8.90 8.76
C LEU A 136 -6.66 8.10 7.81
N LEU A 137 -6.47 8.27 6.49
CA LEU A 137 -6.96 7.31 5.50
C LEU A 137 -5.99 6.12 5.36
N GLY A 138 -4.69 6.38 5.52
CA GLY A 138 -3.65 5.38 5.33
C GLY A 138 -3.41 5.06 3.84
N ALA A 139 -3.72 6.01 2.94
CA ALA A 139 -3.43 5.86 1.52
C ALA A 139 -1.91 5.81 1.26
N ASP A 140 -1.16 6.50 2.05
CA ASP A 140 0.30 6.37 2.19
C ASP A 140 0.61 5.26 3.21
N ASP A 141 1.08 4.07 2.80
CA ASP A 141 1.25 3.68 1.39
C ASP A 141 0.40 2.45 1.03
N LYS A 142 -0.78 2.28 1.65
CA LYS A 142 -1.68 1.16 1.34
C LYS A 142 -2.33 1.29 -0.05
N ALA A 143 -2.28 2.48 -0.67
CA ALA A 143 -2.64 2.64 -2.06
C ALA A 143 -1.61 1.95 -2.97
N GLY A 144 -0.32 2.20 -2.74
CA GLY A 144 0.76 1.52 -3.45
C GLY A 144 0.72 -0.01 -3.26
N ILE A 145 0.42 -0.48 -2.03
CA ILE A 145 0.19 -1.92 -1.81
C ILE A 145 -0.96 -2.44 -2.69
N ALA A 146 -2.09 -1.73 -2.73
CA ALA A 146 -3.25 -2.15 -3.52
C ALA A 146 -2.95 -2.15 -5.02
N GLU A 147 -2.20 -1.16 -5.51
CA GLU A 147 -1.76 -1.06 -6.90
C GLU A 147 -0.82 -2.21 -7.28
N ILE A 148 0.19 -2.48 -6.47
CA ILE A 148 1.13 -3.59 -6.68
C ILE A 148 0.37 -4.92 -6.70
N MET A 149 -0.46 -5.19 -5.70
CA MET A 149 -1.20 -6.45 -5.58
C MET A 149 -2.24 -6.62 -6.69
N TYR A 150 -2.86 -5.52 -7.15
CA TYR A 150 -3.75 -5.56 -8.30
C TYR A 150 -2.99 -5.87 -9.60
N ALA A 151 -1.83 -5.23 -9.82
CA ALA A 151 -0.98 -5.49 -10.98
C ALA A 151 -0.47 -6.93 -10.99
N VAL A 152 -0.06 -7.45 -9.83
CA VAL A 152 0.37 -8.85 -9.65
C VAL A 152 -0.75 -9.81 -10.04
N GLN A 153 -1.95 -9.62 -9.47
CA GLN A 153 -3.11 -10.43 -9.80
C GLN A 153 -3.43 -10.37 -11.29
N TYR A 154 -3.40 -9.17 -11.88
CA TYR A 154 -3.65 -8.98 -13.31
C TYR A 154 -2.66 -9.75 -14.18
N LEU A 155 -1.38 -9.72 -13.87
CA LEU A 155 -0.35 -10.47 -14.60
C LEU A 155 -0.54 -11.98 -14.46
N CYS A 156 -0.93 -12.49 -13.30
CA CYS A 156 -1.23 -13.91 -13.10
C CYS A 156 -2.43 -14.38 -13.93
N GLU A 157 -3.45 -13.52 -14.08
CA GLU A 157 -4.66 -13.82 -14.87
C GLU A 157 -4.43 -13.64 -16.38
N HIS A 158 -3.36 -12.93 -16.78
CA HIS A 158 -3.02 -12.59 -18.16
C HIS A 158 -1.61 -13.03 -18.57
N PRO A 159 -1.34 -14.36 -18.66
CA PRO A 159 0.00 -14.89 -18.97
C PRO A 159 0.49 -14.53 -20.39
N GLU A 160 -0.39 -14.03 -21.26
CA GLU A 160 -0.02 -13.49 -22.58
C GLU A 160 0.78 -12.18 -22.49
N ILE A 161 0.67 -11.43 -21.37
CA ILE A 161 1.45 -10.22 -21.15
C ILE A 161 2.91 -10.60 -20.89
N LYS A 162 3.80 -10.12 -21.75
CA LYS A 162 5.24 -10.45 -21.67
C LYS A 162 5.98 -9.51 -20.74
N HIS A 163 6.72 -10.08 -19.79
CA HIS A 163 7.49 -9.33 -18.80
C HIS A 163 8.78 -10.06 -18.41
N GLY A 164 9.78 -9.31 -17.95
CA GLY A 164 10.94 -9.84 -17.25
C GLY A 164 10.59 -10.25 -15.82
N GLU A 165 11.58 -10.62 -15.04
CA GLU A 165 11.38 -10.90 -13.63
C GLU A 165 10.93 -9.66 -12.86
N ILE A 166 9.88 -9.79 -12.04
CA ILE A 166 9.36 -8.71 -11.20
C ILE A 166 9.55 -9.09 -9.74
N LYS A 167 10.21 -8.22 -8.98
CA LYS A 167 10.40 -8.36 -7.55
C LYS A 167 9.38 -7.51 -6.81
N ILE A 168 8.84 -8.02 -5.72
CA ILE A 168 7.85 -7.37 -4.88
C ILE A 168 8.38 -7.33 -3.47
N GLY A 169 8.34 -6.14 -2.85
CA GLY A 169 8.75 -5.94 -1.48
C GLY A 169 7.73 -5.13 -0.69
N PHE A 170 7.39 -5.58 0.52
CA PHE A 170 6.64 -4.78 1.45
C PHE A 170 7.43 -4.59 2.73
N THR A 171 7.54 -3.34 3.18
CA THR A 171 8.43 -2.94 4.28
C THR A 171 7.66 -2.42 5.48
N PRO A 172 8.14 -2.65 6.71
CA PRO A 172 7.61 -2.02 7.91
C PRO A 172 8.33 -0.69 8.17
N ASP A 173 7.79 0.13 9.10
CA ASP A 173 8.46 1.22 9.80
C ASP A 173 9.05 2.33 8.90
N GLU A 174 8.48 2.56 7.72
CA GLU A 174 8.91 3.65 6.83
C GLU A 174 8.66 5.01 7.48
N GLU A 175 7.47 5.23 8.04
CA GLU A 175 6.98 6.48 8.62
C GLU A 175 7.78 6.97 9.85
N ILE A 176 8.62 6.10 10.38
CA ILE A 176 9.55 6.42 11.48
C ILE A 176 11.04 6.34 11.04
N GLY A 177 11.27 6.31 9.72
CA GLY A 177 12.61 6.32 9.13
C GLY A 177 13.39 5.00 9.31
N ARG A 178 12.72 3.87 9.52
CA ARG A 178 13.37 2.56 9.74
C ARG A 178 13.09 1.55 8.62
N GLY A 179 12.36 1.93 7.58
CA GLY A 179 11.89 1.05 6.51
C GLY A 179 12.99 0.27 5.79
N VAL A 180 14.23 0.78 5.76
CA VAL A 180 15.35 0.13 5.04
C VAL A 180 16.42 -0.47 5.95
N VAL A 181 16.30 -0.36 7.27
CA VAL A 181 17.39 -0.68 8.24
C VAL A 181 17.85 -2.15 8.15
N LYS A 182 16.92 -3.07 7.89
CA LYS A 182 17.19 -4.51 7.75
C LYS A 182 16.82 -5.06 6.37
N PHE A 183 16.48 -4.19 5.41
CA PHE A 183 16.12 -4.63 4.07
C PHE A 183 17.32 -5.26 3.36
N ASP A 184 17.21 -6.52 2.98
CA ASP A 184 18.26 -7.24 2.26
C ASP A 184 18.15 -6.98 0.74
N VAL A 185 18.88 -5.95 0.28
CA VAL A 185 18.92 -5.55 -1.14
C VAL A 185 19.45 -6.69 -2.03
N ALA A 186 20.40 -7.50 -1.54
CA ALA A 186 20.95 -8.61 -2.31
C ALA A 186 19.91 -9.73 -2.49
N LYS A 187 19.19 -10.07 -1.42
CA LYS A 187 18.09 -11.04 -1.46
C LYS A 187 16.93 -10.55 -2.34
N PHE A 188 16.59 -9.25 -2.27
CA PHE A 188 15.55 -8.66 -3.11
C PHE A 188 15.89 -8.79 -4.60
N GLY A 189 17.13 -8.53 -4.98
CA GLY A 189 17.71 -8.89 -6.27
C GLY A 189 17.18 -8.11 -7.47
N ALA A 190 16.46 -7.00 -7.30
CA ALA A 190 16.08 -6.11 -8.39
C ALA A 190 17.25 -5.21 -8.80
N LYS A 191 17.41 -4.96 -10.09
CA LYS A 191 18.39 -3.98 -10.58
C LYS A 191 17.93 -2.54 -10.40
N TYR A 192 16.63 -2.32 -10.55
CA TYR A 192 15.94 -1.05 -10.35
C TYR A 192 14.67 -1.32 -9.53
N ALA A 193 14.29 -0.42 -8.65
CA ALA A 193 13.04 -0.51 -7.92
C ALA A 193 12.32 0.85 -7.92
N TYR A 194 11.01 0.77 -7.85
CA TYR A 194 10.10 1.91 -7.64
C TYR A 194 9.47 1.74 -6.26
N THR A 195 9.42 2.83 -5.53
CA THR A 195 8.82 2.92 -4.20
C THR A 195 8.04 4.22 -4.08
#